data_d141c8eeec07742b1cc0a7a5500a2c41
#
_entry.id   d141c8eeec07742b1cc0a7a5500a2c41
#
_cell.length_a   1.000
_cell.length_b   1.000
_cell.length_c   1.000
_cell.angle_alpha   90.00
_cell.angle_beta   90.00
_cell.angle_gamma   90.00
#
_symmetry.space_group_name_H-M   'P 1'
#
loop_
_entity.id
_entity.type
_entity.pdbx_description
1 polymer ?
#
loop_
_entity_poly.entity_id
_entity_poly.type
_entity_poly.pdbx_seq_one_letter_code
_entity_poly.pdbx_strand_id
1 'polypeptide(L)'
;MRFTKLALGMLAIGIWLGSTTAYGQGKAIDVNRSSMKILVSKSGAFSAFAHNHEIEAPIAQGKIDSSGNASVQLRVDAREMRVMDPEVDVDKRAEIQRTMQGETVLDVEKFPEISYQSTSVTSRGDDHWEVRGDLTLHGKKQPVAVEVSSKDGHYRGSASIKQSDFGIEPIRIAGGTVKVKDELRIEFDIVAAQ
;
A
#
# COMPACT_ATOMS: atom_id res chain seq x y z
N MET A 1 36.34 41.95 -65.09
CA MET A 1 35.20 40.95 -65.07
C MET A 1 35.36 40.10 -63.85
N ARG A 2 34.49 40.26 -62.80
CA ARG A 2 34.54 39.58 -61.53
C ARG A 2 33.38 38.60 -61.53
N PHE A 3 33.65 37.31 -61.46
CA PHE A 3 32.62 36.27 -61.29
C PHE A 3 32.42 35.96 -59.81
N THR A 4 31.26 36.30 -59.30
CA THR A 4 30.84 36.00 -57.93
C THR A 4 30.29 34.57 -57.90
N LYS A 5 30.89 33.66 -57.11
CA LYS A 5 30.35 32.32 -56.88
C LYS A 5 29.32 32.38 -55.78
N LEU A 6 28.09 32.03 -56.08
CA LEU A 6 27.00 31.81 -55.13
C LEU A 6 27.18 30.39 -54.50
N ALA A 7 27.38 30.34 -53.20
CA ALA A 7 27.40 29.08 -52.45
C ALA A 7 25.97 28.77 -51.95
N LEU A 8 25.41 27.67 -52.42
CA LEU A 8 24.09 27.16 -52.02
C LEU A 8 24.31 26.33 -50.76
N GLY A 9 23.92 26.85 -49.57
CA GLY A 9 23.94 26.12 -48.30
C GLY A 9 22.73 25.20 -48.20
N MET A 10 22.97 23.90 -48.20
CA MET A 10 21.96 22.86 -47.89
C MET A 10 21.74 22.81 -46.40
N LEU A 11 20.57 23.26 -45.95
CA LEU A 11 20.13 23.13 -44.57
C LEU A 11 19.56 21.70 -44.36
N ALA A 12 20.32 20.80 -43.74
CA ALA A 12 19.85 19.48 -43.36
C ALA A 12 18.97 19.60 -42.09
N ILE A 13 17.67 19.54 -42.26
CA ILE A 13 16.72 19.42 -41.15
C ILE A 13 16.78 17.98 -40.64
N GLY A 14 17.51 17.74 -39.56
CA GLY A 14 17.51 16.49 -38.86
C GLY A 14 16.17 16.29 -38.12
N ILE A 15 15.33 15.40 -38.64
CA ILE A 15 14.10 14.96 -37.93
C ILE A 15 14.57 14.05 -36.78
N TRP A 16 14.55 14.59 -35.57
CA TRP A 16 14.68 13.77 -34.36
C TRP A 16 13.36 13.02 -34.16
N LEU A 17 13.34 11.74 -34.55
CA LEU A 17 12.31 10.81 -34.13
C LEU A 17 12.52 10.49 -32.65
N GLY A 18 11.95 11.31 -31.79
CA GLY A 18 11.85 11.01 -30.38
C GLY A 18 11.01 9.73 -30.20
N SER A 19 11.67 8.62 -29.84
CA SER A 19 10.98 7.41 -29.39
C SER A 19 10.21 7.74 -28.12
N THR A 20 8.93 8.06 -28.23
CA THR A 20 8.04 8.10 -27.07
C THR A 20 7.86 6.65 -26.61
N THR A 21 8.60 6.27 -25.58
CA THR A 21 8.28 5.09 -24.79
C THR A 21 6.86 5.31 -24.24
N ALA A 22 5.88 4.62 -24.80
CA ALA A 22 4.54 4.54 -24.25
C ALA A 22 4.67 3.84 -22.89
N TYR A 23 4.77 4.60 -21.81
CA TYR A 23 4.52 4.09 -20.47
C TYR A 23 3.07 3.65 -20.45
N GLY A 24 2.83 2.34 -20.27
CA GLY A 24 1.51 1.79 -20.10
C GLY A 24 0.73 2.65 -19.11
N GLN A 25 -0.41 3.16 -19.52
CA GLN A 25 -1.25 3.98 -18.65
C GLN A 25 -2.02 3.03 -17.73
N GLY A 26 -1.43 2.68 -16.59
CA GLY A 26 -2.11 1.88 -15.58
C GLY A 26 -3.40 2.57 -15.14
N LYS A 27 -4.41 1.77 -14.79
CA LYS A 27 -5.71 2.25 -14.32
C LYS A 27 -5.60 2.75 -12.88
N ALA A 28 -6.29 3.83 -12.56
CA ALA A 28 -6.46 4.27 -11.18
C ALA A 28 -7.21 3.20 -10.37
N ILE A 29 -6.97 3.16 -9.06
CA ILE A 29 -7.80 2.38 -8.13
C ILE A 29 -9.10 3.14 -7.89
N ASP A 30 -10.25 2.46 -8.02
CA ASP A 30 -11.55 2.99 -7.59
C ASP A 30 -11.62 2.88 -6.06
N VAL A 31 -11.26 3.97 -5.37
CA VAL A 31 -11.17 4.00 -3.91
C VAL A 31 -12.51 3.79 -3.21
N ASN A 32 -13.64 4.13 -3.88
CA ASN A 32 -14.97 3.97 -3.31
C ASN A 32 -15.49 2.53 -3.38
N ARG A 33 -14.91 1.71 -4.27
CA ARG A 33 -15.27 0.30 -4.46
C ARG A 33 -14.20 -0.65 -3.93
N SER A 34 -13.10 -0.10 -3.43
CA SER A 34 -11.99 -0.86 -2.86
C SER A 34 -12.05 -0.83 -1.34
N SER A 35 -11.56 -1.89 -0.72
CA SER A 35 -11.44 -1.99 0.74
C SER A 35 -10.11 -2.60 1.13
N MET A 36 -9.59 -2.17 2.27
CA MET A 36 -8.43 -2.77 2.93
C MET A 36 -8.62 -2.74 4.42
N LYS A 37 -8.26 -3.84 5.09
CA LYS A 37 -8.33 -3.98 6.53
C LYS A 37 -7.09 -4.63 7.10
N ILE A 38 -6.77 -4.27 8.33
CA ILE A 38 -5.69 -4.84 9.11
C ILE A 38 -6.28 -5.61 10.30
N LEU A 39 -5.93 -6.88 10.40
CA LEU A 39 -6.33 -7.75 11.50
C LEU A 39 -5.19 -7.80 12.53
N VAL A 40 -5.49 -7.30 13.71
CA VAL A 40 -4.57 -7.21 14.84
C VAL A 40 -4.97 -8.27 15.87
N SER A 41 -4.12 -9.28 16.04
CA SER A 41 -4.37 -10.37 16.98
C SER A 41 -3.69 -10.12 18.31
N LYS A 42 -4.26 -10.68 19.36
CA LYS A 42 -3.72 -10.70 20.71
C LYS A 42 -2.90 -11.96 21.00
N SER A 43 -2.05 -11.88 22.01
CA SER A 43 -1.30 -13.01 22.57
C SER A 43 -1.07 -12.82 24.07
N GLY A 44 -0.56 -13.86 24.74
CA GLY A 44 -0.25 -13.83 26.17
C GLY A 44 -1.19 -14.70 27.00
N ALA A 45 -0.85 -14.91 28.27
CA ALA A 45 -1.55 -15.86 29.15
C ALA A 45 -3.03 -15.52 29.40
N PHE A 46 -3.38 -14.23 29.36
CA PHE A 46 -4.76 -13.73 29.55
C PHE A 46 -5.40 -13.23 28.25
N SER A 47 -4.88 -13.65 27.10
CA SER A 47 -5.42 -13.20 25.79
C SER A 47 -6.88 -13.59 25.56
N ALA A 48 -7.41 -14.61 26.27
CA ALA A 48 -8.82 -14.97 26.19
C ALA A 48 -9.79 -13.86 26.60
N PHE A 49 -9.33 -12.92 27.45
CA PHE A 49 -10.13 -11.80 27.98
C PHE A 49 -9.95 -10.49 27.19
N ALA A 50 -9.13 -10.48 26.15
CA ALA A 50 -8.91 -9.33 25.30
C ALA A 50 -9.57 -9.51 23.93
N HIS A 51 -9.80 -8.44 23.18
CA HIS A 51 -10.36 -8.48 21.83
C HIS A 51 -9.27 -8.47 20.76
N ASN A 52 -9.52 -9.11 19.62
CA ASN A 52 -8.77 -8.80 18.41
C ASN A 52 -9.32 -7.49 17.84
N HIS A 53 -8.51 -6.76 17.10
CA HIS A 53 -8.97 -5.52 16.47
C HIS A 53 -9.01 -5.68 14.96
N GLU A 54 -10.06 -5.15 14.35
CA GLU A 54 -10.16 -4.92 12.92
C GLU A 54 -10.01 -3.43 12.66
N ILE A 55 -9.05 -3.05 11.81
CA ILE A 55 -8.78 -1.66 11.45
C ILE A 55 -9.06 -1.51 9.97
N GLU A 56 -10.00 -0.63 9.64
CA GLU A 56 -10.20 -0.17 8.27
C GLU A 56 -9.08 0.77 7.86
N ALA A 57 -8.50 0.57 6.67
CA ALA A 57 -7.47 1.42 6.09
C ALA A 57 -7.92 1.89 4.70
N PRO A 58 -8.67 3.00 4.61
CA PRO A 58 -9.16 3.52 3.35
C PRO A 58 -8.01 3.83 2.40
N ILE A 59 -8.10 3.34 1.15
CA ILE A 59 -7.11 3.67 0.12
C ILE A 59 -7.35 5.10 -0.32
N ALA A 60 -6.36 5.98 -0.11
CA ALA A 60 -6.43 7.38 -0.51
C ALA A 60 -6.25 7.56 -2.02
N GLN A 61 -5.33 6.79 -2.60
CA GLN A 61 -5.09 6.74 -4.04
C GLN A 61 -4.29 5.50 -4.42
N GLY A 62 -4.34 5.12 -5.69
CA GLY A 62 -3.50 4.04 -6.22
C GLY A 62 -3.63 3.86 -7.71
N LYS A 63 -2.76 3.04 -8.26
CA LYS A 63 -2.70 2.72 -9.67
C LYS A 63 -2.28 1.26 -9.87
N ILE A 64 -2.93 0.59 -10.81
CA ILE A 64 -2.57 -0.77 -11.24
C ILE A 64 -2.29 -0.72 -12.74
N ASP A 65 -1.12 -1.18 -13.14
CA ASP A 65 -0.78 -1.45 -14.53
C ASP A 65 -0.72 -2.96 -14.72
N SER A 66 -1.58 -3.51 -15.54
CA SER A 66 -1.61 -4.93 -15.90
C SER A 66 -1.00 -5.21 -17.28
N SER A 67 -0.49 -4.18 -17.98
CA SER A 67 0.14 -4.29 -19.29
C SER A 67 1.65 -4.52 -19.17
N GLY A 68 2.25 -5.24 -20.10
CA GLY A 68 3.70 -5.42 -20.26
C GLY A 68 4.53 -5.54 -18.97
N ASN A 69 4.83 -4.42 -18.33
CA ASN A 69 5.51 -4.34 -17.05
C ASN A 69 4.49 -4.11 -15.92
N ALA A 70 3.80 -5.16 -15.52
CA ALA A 70 2.79 -5.09 -14.48
C ALA A 70 3.32 -4.42 -13.20
N SER A 71 2.55 -3.49 -12.64
CA SER A 71 2.95 -2.74 -11.45
C SER A 71 1.74 -2.28 -10.61
N VAL A 72 1.99 -2.07 -9.32
CA VAL A 72 0.99 -1.59 -8.36
C VAL A 72 1.62 -0.50 -7.51
N GLN A 73 0.86 0.57 -7.32
CA GLN A 73 1.16 1.64 -6.36
C GLN A 73 -0.10 1.95 -5.59
N LEU A 74 0.02 2.13 -4.28
CA LEU A 74 -1.10 2.60 -3.46
C LEU A 74 -0.60 3.44 -2.28
N ARG A 75 -1.49 4.30 -1.79
CA ARG A 75 -1.30 5.13 -0.61
C ARG A 75 -2.50 5.07 0.30
N VAL A 76 -2.23 5.11 1.60
CA VAL A 76 -3.21 5.26 2.68
C VAL A 76 -2.81 6.47 3.51
N ASP A 77 -3.78 7.28 3.90
CA ASP A 77 -3.58 8.29 4.95
C ASP A 77 -3.81 7.63 6.31
N ALA A 78 -2.75 7.53 7.12
CA ALA A 78 -2.83 6.88 8.43
C ALA A 78 -3.82 7.58 9.39
N ARG A 79 -4.10 8.87 9.19
CA ARG A 79 -5.09 9.65 9.96
C ARG A 79 -6.52 9.23 9.68
N GLU A 80 -6.77 8.64 8.49
CA GLU A 80 -8.09 8.15 8.07
C GLU A 80 -8.36 6.70 8.48
N MET A 81 -7.36 6.00 9.02
CA MET A 81 -7.55 4.62 9.52
C MET A 81 -8.49 4.62 10.73
N ARG A 82 -9.37 3.60 10.82
CA ARG A 82 -10.42 3.51 11.83
C ARG A 82 -10.46 2.12 12.48
N VAL A 83 -10.60 2.10 13.81
CA VAL A 83 -10.87 0.88 14.58
C VAL A 83 -12.36 0.55 14.45
N MET A 84 -12.67 -0.64 13.94
CA MET A 84 -14.02 -1.04 13.53
C MET A 84 -14.74 -1.96 14.54
N ASP A 85 -14.13 -2.35 15.63
CA ASP A 85 -14.59 -3.33 16.62
C ASP A 85 -16.02 -3.05 17.13
N PRO A 86 -17.08 -3.63 16.55
CA PRO A 86 -18.46 -3.30 16.87
C PRO A 86 -18.88 -3.78 18.28
N GLU A 87 -18.22 -4.84 18.78
CA GLU A 87 -18.47 -5.42 20.09
C GLU A 87 -17.75 -4.69 21.24
N VAL A 88 -16.87 -3.73 20.92
CA VAL A 88 -16.15 -2.94 21.90
C VAL A 88 -16.93 -1.65 22.22
N ASP A 89 -17.04 -1.32 23.50
CA ASP A 89 -17.66 -0.08 23.96
C ASP A 89 -17.08 1.15 23.24
N VAL A 90 -17.93 2.16 22.99
CA VAL A 90 -17.58 3.35 22.20
C VAL A 90 -16.39 4.12 22.79
N ASP A 91 -16.38 4.31 24.12
CA ASP A 91 -15.29 5.06 24.79
C ASP A 91 -13.99 4.27 24.72
N LYS A 92 -14.06 2.96 24.89
CA LYS A 92 -12.89 2.07 24.78
C LYS A 92 -12.37 2.02 23.36
N ARG A 93 -13.25 1.94 22.35
CA ARG A 93 -12.85 2.00 20.93
C ARG A 93 -12.19 3.33 20.58
N ALA A 94 -12.71 4.44 21.13
CA ALA A 94 -12.08 5.76 20.95
C ALA A 94 -10.69 5.84 21.62
N GLU A 95 -10.48 5.16 22.76
CA GLU A 95 -9.15 5.04 23.39
C GLU A 95 -8.19 4.25 22.52
N ILE A 96 -8.63 3.10 21.98
CA ILE A 96 -7.83 2.27 21.06
C ILE A 96 -7.47 3.06 19.80
N GLN A 97 -8.43 3.81 19.24
CA GLN A 97 -8.21 4.68 18.08
C GLN A 97 -7.11 5.72 18.35
N ARG A 98 -7.18 6.42 19.49
CA ARG A 98 -6.16 7.41 19.88
C ARG A 98 -4.79 6.76 20.08
N THR A 99 -4.74 5.58 20.71
CA THR A 99 -3.49 4.82 20.92
C THR A 99 -2.87 4.42 19.59
N MET A 100 -3.69 3.89 18.65
CA MET A 100 -3.24 3.49 17.32
C MET A 100 -2.64 4.68 16.54
N GLN A 101 -3.27 5.85 16.59
CA GLN A 101 -2.81 7.03 15.88
C GLN A 101 -1.67 7.78 16.59
N GLY A 102 -1.45 7.51 17.88
CA GLY A 102 -0.46 8.19 18.71
C GLY A 102 0.98 7.77 18.44
N GLU A 103 1.90 8.47 19.11
CA GLU A 103 3.36 8.34 18.99
C GLU A 103 3.90 6.92 19.22
N THR A 104 3.19 6.13 20.05
CA THR A 104 3.64 4.77 20.41
C THR A 104 3.33 3.72 19.35
N VAL A 105 2.49 4.04 18.34
CA VAL A 105 2.10 3.10 17.28
C VAL A 105 2.34 3.71 15.89
N LEU A 106 1.40 4.48 15.33
CA LEU A 106 1.54 5.00 13.98
C LEU A 106 2.21 6.38 13.90
N ASP A 107 2.16 7.16 14.99
CA ASP A 107 2.66 8.55 15.04
C ASP A 107 2.21 9.35 13.80
N VAL A 108 0.88 9.40 13.60
CA VAL A 108 0.27 9.91 12.36
C VAL A 108 0.57 11.39 12.09
N GLU A 109 0.95 12.15 13.13
CA GLU A 109 1.39 13.54 12.97
C GLU A 109 2.74 13.62 12.24
N LYS A 110 3.63 12.67 12.52
CA LYS A 110 4.96 12.60 11.94
C LYS A 110 5.02 11.74 10.68
N PHE A 111 4.21 10.67 10.63
CA PHE A 111 4.17 9.70 9.55
C PHE A 111 2.75 9.51 9.01
N PRO A 112 2.13 10.55 8.41
CA PRO A 112 0.75 10.48 7.95
C PRO A 112 0.53 9.57 6.74
N GLU A 113 1.58 9.25 5.97
CA GLU A 113 1.47 8.47 4.74
C GLU A 113 2.01 7.06 4.93
N ILE A 114 1.20 6.07 4.50
CA ILE A 114 1.61 4.70 4.30
C ILE A 114 1.55 4.43 2.79
N SER A 115 2.62 3.87 2.21
CA SER A 115 2.66 3.62 0.77
C SER A 115 3.26 2.26 0.42
N TYR A 116 2.72 1.65 -0.64
CA TYR A 116 3.25 0.44 -1.23
C TYR A 116 3.59 0.67 -2.71
N GLN A 117 4.77 0.22 -3.12
CA GLN A 117 5.24 0.27 -4.50
C GLN A 117 5.77 -1.09 -4.91
N SER A 118 5.15 -1.73 -5.88
CA SER A 118 5.66 -3.01 -6.40
C SER A 118 7.03 -2.85 -7.07
N THR A 119 7.88 -3.84 -6.86
CA THR A 119 9.17 -3.99 -7.54
C THR A 119 9.14 -5.11 -8.57
N SER A 120 8.24 -6.09 -8.38
CA SER A 120 7.98 -7.14 -9.36
C SER A 120 6.58 -7.70 -9.22
N VAL A 121 6.01 -8.13 -10.35
CA VAL A 121 4.74 -8.87 -10.41
C VAL A 121 4.99 -10.14 -11.20
N THR A 122 4.77 -11.29 -10.59
CA THR A 122 5.03 -12.60 -11.19
C THR A 122 3.72 -13.39 -11.25
N SER A 123 3.33 -13.85 -12.45
CA SER A 123 2.18 -14.74 -12.60
C SER A 123 2.45 -16.09 -11.94
N ARG A 124 1.45 -16.61 -11.23
CA ARG A 124 1.45 -17.92 -10.58
C ARG A 124 0.41 -18.88 -11.16
N GLY A 125 -0.12 -18.56 -12.31
CA GLY A 125 -1.17 -19.29 -13.03
C GLY A 125 -2.34 -18.38 -13.36
N ASP A 126 -3.45 -18.96 -13.78
CA ASP A 126 -4.65 -18.23 -14.18
C ASP A 126 -5.16 -17.36 -13.04
N ASP A 127 -5.23 -16.03 -13.29
CA ASP A 127 -5.74 -15.03 -12.35
C ASP A 127 -5.06 -14.98 -10.97
N HIS A 128 -3.81 -15.49 -10.85
CA HIS A 128 -3.02 -15.45 -9.61
C HIS A 128 -1.65 -14.83 -9.85
N TRP A 129 -1.21 -13.98 -8.91
CA TRP A 129 0.09 -13.30 -8.96
C TRP A 129 0.75 -13.26 -7.58
N GLU A 130 2.06 -13.32 -7.58
CA GLU A 130 2.89 -12.86 -6.48
C GLU A 130 3.37 -11.45 -6.82
N VAL A 131 3.02 -10.50 -5.96
CA VAL A 131 3.46 -9.11 -6.07
C VAL A 131 4.47 -8.84 -4.97
N ARG A 132 5.70 -8.54 -5.33
CA ARG A 132 6.74 -8.09 -4.40
C ARG A 132 6.88 -6.59 -4.51
N GLY A 133 7.09 -5.92 -3.40
CA GLY A 133 7.23 -4.47 -3.38
C GLY A 133 7.76 -3.96 -2.06
N ASP A 134 7.93 -2.66 -2.00
CA ASP A 134 8.38 -1.93 -0.83
C ASP A 134 7.17 -1.30 -0.13
N LEU A 135 6.95 -1.65 1.12
CA LEU A 135 6.01 -0.99 2.01
C LEU A 135 6.76 0.05 2.85
N THR A 136 6.28 1.30 2.79
CA THR A 136 6.73 2.37 3.69
C THR A 136 5.66 2.58 4.76
N LEU A 137 6.03 2.36 6.02
CA LEU A 137 5.18 2.49 7.19
C LEU A 137 6.01 3.07 8.32
N HIS A 138 5.46 4.03 9.08
CA HIS A 138 6.14 4.65 10.22
C HIS A 138 7.56 5.16 9.86
N GLY A 139 7.71 5.74 8.66
CA GLY A 139 8.97 6.26 8.12
C GLY A 139 10.02 5.21 7.74
N LYS A 140 9.73 3.92 7.88
CA LYS A 140 10.62 2.84 7.46
C LYS A 140 10.10 2.11 6.24
N LYS A 141 11.02 1.69 5.37
CA LYS A 141 10.74 0.92 4.17
C LYS A 141 11.19 -0.53 4.33
N GLN A 142 10.30 -1.48 4.06
CA GLN A 142 10.59 -2.92 4.11
C GLN A 142 9.99 -3.64 2.90
N PRO A 143 10.66 -4.70 2.40
CA PRO A 143 10.13 -5.53 1.35
C PRO A 143 8.95 -6.38 1.86
N VAL A 144 7.85 -6.38 1.10
CA VAL A 144 6.65 -7.18 1.40
C VAL A 144 6.21 -7.92 0.14
N ALA A 145 5.92 -9.21 0.28
CA ALA A 145 5.31 -10.02 -0.76
C ALA A 145 3.81 -10.21 -0.47
N VAL A 146 3.01 -10.16 -1.53
CA VAL A 146 1.56 -10.24 -1.48
C VAL A 146 1.08 -11.26 -2.50
N GLU A 147 0.25 -12.21 -2.08
CA GLU A 147 -0.46 -13.11 -2.98
C GLU A 147 -1.76 -12.43 -3.42
N VAL A 148 -1.98 -12.36 -4.73
CA VAL A 148 -3.14 -11.68 -5.32
C VAL A 148 -3.88 -12.63 -6.24
N SER A 149 -5.20 -12.66 -6.15
CA SER A 149 -6.09 -13.27 -7.12
C SER A 149 -6.99 -12.22 -7.75
N SER A 150 -7.35 -12.41 -9.02
CA SER A 150 -8.29 -11.52 -9.72
C SER A 150 -9.53 -12.30 -10.15
N LYS A 151 -10.69 -11.67 -9.97
CA LYS A 151 -11.96 -12.17 -10.49
C LYS A 151 -12.93 -11.00 -10.66
N ASP A 152 -13.59 -10.94 -11.81
CA ASP A 152 -14.63 -9.94 -12.10
C ASP A 152 -14.18 -8.49 -11.90
N GLY A 153 -12.92 -8.17 -12.19
CA GLY A 153 -12.32 -6.85 -12.03
C GLY A 153 -11.91 -6.49 -10.59
N HIS A 154 -12.01 -7.45 -9.67
CA HIS A 154 -11.54 -7.35 -8.30
C HIS A 154 -10.18 -8.02 -8.14
N TYR A 155 -9.26 -7.38 -7.44
CA TYR A 155 -7.95 -7.91 -7.04
C TYR A 155 -7.97 -8.15 -5.54
N ARG A 156 -8.03 -9.41 -5.12
CA ARG A 156 -8.13 -9.80 -3.71
C ARG A 156 -6.85 -10.46 -3.25
N GLY A 157 -6.46 -10.17 -2.03
CA GLY A 157 -5.27 -10.77 -1.49
C GLY A 157 -5.05 -10.48 -0.02
N SER A 158 -3.92 -10.99 0.47
CA SER A 158 -3.48 -10.72 1.82
C SER A 158 -1.95 -10.67 1.91
N ALA A 159 -1.46 -9.98 2.94
CA ALA A 159 -0.06 -9.96 3.32
C ALA A 159 0.06 -10.08 4.84
N SER A 160 1.20 -10.60 5.30
CA SER A 160 1.60 -10.53 6.71
C SER A 160 2.83 -9.66 6.85
N ILE A 161 2.83 -8.78 7.85
CA ILE A 161 3.97 -7.93 8.21
C ILE A 161 4.22 -8.00 9.72
N LYS A 162 5.43 -7.66 10.15
CA LYS A 162 5.74 -7.47 11.57
C LYS A 162 5.84 -5.99 11.89
N GLN A 163 5.16 -5.55 12.94
CA GLN A 163 5.22 -4.17 13.43
C GLN A 163 6.66 -3.76 13.78
N SER A 164 7.41 -4.66 14.39
CA SER A 164 8.81 -4.43 14.81
C SER A 164 9.76 -4.13 13.65
N ASP A 165 9.50 -4.67 12.44
CA ASP A 165 10.30 -4.38 11.23
C ASP A 165 10.21 -2.89 10.85
N PHE A 166 9.09 -2.25 11.20
CA PHE A 166 8.85 -0.82 10.98
C PHE A 166 9.16 0.05 12.22
N GLY A 167 9.70 -0.57 13.29
CA GLY A 167 10.08 0.13 14.53
C GLY A 167 8.90 0.46 15.43
N ILE A 168 7.76 -0.20 15.24
CA ILE A 168 6.60 -0.11 16.10
C ILE A 168 6.69 -1.25 17.13
N GLU A 169 6.77 -0.92 18.41
CA GLU A 169 6.74 -1.94 19.46
C GLU A 169 5.31 -2.42 19.70
N PRO A 170 5.05 -3.75 19.64
CA PRO A 170 3.73 -4.29 19.95
C PRO A 170 3.26 -3.88 21.35
N ILE A 171 2.07 -3.30 21.44
CA ILE A 171 1.47 -2.81 22.69
C ILE A 171 1.37 -3.95 23.71
N ARG A 172 1.74 -3.63 24.96
CA ARG A 172 1.62 -4.51 26.12
C ARG A 172 0.73 -3.84 27.16
N ILE A 173 -0.25 -4.58 27.65
CA ILE A 173 -1.18 -4.12 28.69
C ILE A 173 -1.19 -5.07 29.88
N ALA A 174 -1.76 -4.62 31.01
CA ALA A 174 -1.82 -5.37 32.26
C ALA A 174 -0.46 -5.97 32.69
N GLY A 175 0.58 -5.14 32.74
CA GLY A 175 1.92 -5.57 33.11
C GLY A 175 2.59 -6.56 32.13
N GLY A 176 2.12 -6.58 30.87
CA GLY A 176 2.63 -7.47 29.82
C GLY A 176 1.96 -8.84 29.75
N THR A 177 0.91 -9.07 30.56
CA THR A 177 0.14 -10.32 30.55
C THR A 177 -0.75 -10.48 29.30
N VAL A 178 -1.12 -9.37 28.68
CA VAL A 178 -1.76 -9.30 27.37
C VAL A 178 -0.86 -8.48 26.44
N LYS A 179 -0.67 -8.99 25.23
CA LYS A 179 0.15 -8.34 24.19
C LYS A 179 -0.59 -8.35 22.87
N VAL A 180 -0.40 -7.30 22.08
CA VAL A 180 -0.67 -7.35 20.65
C VAL A 180 0.39 -8.24 20.00
N LYS A 181 0.01 -9.11 19.06
CA LYS A 181 1.00 -9.86 18.28
C LYS A 181 1.81 -8.90 17.42
N ASP A 182 3.08 -9.22 17.25
CA ASP A 182 3.96 -8.47 16.35
C ASP A 182 3.48 -8.58 14.88
N GLU A 183 3.02 -9.78 14.51
CA GLU A 183 2.49 -10.04 13.17
C GLU A 183 1.09 -9.47 13.00
N LEU A 184 0.91 -8.66 11.95
CA LEU A 184 -0.35 -8.13 11.45
C LEU A 184 -0.70 -8.81 10.14
N ARG A 185 -1.99 -9.10 9.93
CA ARG A 185 -2.50 -9.57 8.65
C ARG A 185 -3.26 -8.44 7.96
N ILE A 186 -2.89 -8.14 6.73
CA ILE A 186 -3.56 -7.19 5.86
C ILE A 186 -4.40 -7.98 4.85
N GLU A 187 -5.65 -7.61 4.68
CA GLU A 187 -6.55 -8.16 3.67
C GLU A 187 -7.12 -7.03 2.82
N PHE A 188 -7.28 -7.27 1.51
CA PHE A 188 -7.80 -6.24 0.62
C PHE A 188 -8.66 -6.83 -0.52
N ASP A 189 -9.56 -5.99 -1.01
CA ASP A 189 -10.31 -6.15 -2.24
C ASP A 189 -10.22 -4.84 -3.02
N ILE A 190 -9.44 -4.83 -4.09
CA ILE A 190 -9.12 -3.64 -4.87
C ILE A 190 -9.80 -3.73 -6.22
N VAL A 191 -10.45 -2.64 -6.63
CA VAL A 191 -11.11 -2.50 -7.93
C VAL A 191 -10.38 -1.46 -8.77
N ALA A 192 -10.00 -1.81 -10.00
CA ALA A 192 -9.47 -0.83 -10.94
C ALA A 192 -10.60 0.01 -11.53
N ALA A 193 -10.38 1.31 -11.69
CA ALA A 193 -11.33 2.18 -12.37
C ALA A 193 -11.50 1.75 -13.83
N GLN A 194 -12.71 1.96 -14.35
CA GLN A 194 -13.08 1.63 -15.75
C GLN A 194 -12.44 2.60 -16.72
#